data_eb6ca2f46b0a2dce1fbbd57bc96c98c1
#
_entry.id   eb6ca2f46b0a2dce1fbbd57bc96c98c1
#
_cell.length_a   1.000
_cell.length_b   1.000
_cell.length_c   1.000
_cell.angle_alpha   90.00
_cell.angle_beta   90.00
_cell.angle_gamma   90.00
#
_symmetry.space_group_name_H-M   'P 1'
#
loop_
_entity.id
_entity.type
_entity.pdbx_description
1 polymer ?
#
loop_
_entity_poly.entity_id
_entity_poly.type
_entity_poly.pdbx_seq_one_letter_code
_entity_poly.pdbx_strand_id
1 'polypeptide(L)'
;MLEIEFWQIGDSAKAPRFNIVERPNDWSKTMKTIEGLSDTDLLKLEFWTGFNEAMSDNNDFTRNFHARKAMPQHWYDLSIGSSAYHIALTINTQKQSIGADIYINDDKELFERFKMHKDEISTMLNSEVEWREAKKACRIFITTNINPKKRDCWPKAYNWFLEKAIIYKEIASKFDK
;
A
#
# COMPACT_ATOMS: atom_id res chain seq x y z
N MET A 1 21.82 -12.03 -12.37
CA MET A 1 22.22 -12.62 -13.68
C MET A 1 22.11 -14.12 -13.59
N LEU A 2 21.56 -14.78 -14.59
CA LEU A 2 21.44 -16.25 -14.68
C LEU A 2 22.39 -16.74 -15.76
N GLU A 3 23.24 -17.68 -15.44
CA GLU A 3 24.16 -18.33 -16.37
C GLU A 3 23.73 -19.78 -16.60
N ILE A 4 23.68 -20.21 -17.85
CA ILE A 4 23.28 -21.58 -18.23
C ILE A 4 24.50 -22.32 -18.71
N GLU A 5 24.92 -23.33 -17.98
CA GLU A 5 25.96 -24.28 -18.37
C GLU A 5 25.32 -25.57 -18.87
N PHE A 6 25.92 -26.19 -19.88
CA PHE A 6 25.54 -27.51 -20.37
C PHE A 6 26.53 -28.54 -19.88
N TRP A 7 26.08 -29.50 -19.12
CA TRP A 7 26.91 -30.60 -18.61
C TRP A 7 26.57 -31.91 -19.29
N GLN A 8 27.58 -32.69 -19.55
CA GLN A 8 27.48 -34.04 -20.14
C GLN A 8 28.36 -35.00 -19.35
N ILE A 9 27.84 -36.17 -19.01
CA ILE A 9 28.58 -37.24 -18.35
C ILE A 9 28.72 -38.39 -19.36
N GLY A 10 29.94 -38.64 -19.83
CA GLY A 10 30.18 -39.64 -20.88
C GLY A 10 29.42 -39.31 -22.16
N ASP A 11 28.77 -40.31 -22.76
CA ASP A 11 27.96 -40.17 -23.98
C ASP A 11 26.49 -39.83 -23.74
N SER A 12 26.14 -39.36 -22.52
CA SER A 12 24.76 -38.96 -22.21
C SER A 12 24.35 -37.68 -22.92
N ALA A 13 23.04 -37.44 -23.04
CA ALA A 13 22.52 -36.18 -23.53
C ALA A 13 22.95 -35.01 -22.62
N LYS A 14 23.27 -33.86 -23.24
CA LYS A 14 23.61 -32.63 -22.51
C LYS A 14 22.42 -32.14 -21.67
N ALA A 15 22.65 -31.95 -20.39
CA ALA A 15 21.65 -31.39 -19.46
C ALA A 15 21.99 -29.94 -19.10
N PRO A 16 21.03 -29.01 -19.13
CA PRO A 16 21.29 -27.65 -18.71
C PRO A 16 21.43 -27.59 -17.19
N ARG A 17 22.46 -26.90 -16.73
CA ARG A 17 22.62 -26.49 -15.32
C ARG A 17 22.50 -24.99 -15.22
N PHE A 18 21.62 -24.53 -14.36
CA PHE A 18 21.41 -23.11 -14.10
C PHE A 18 22.30 -22.66 -12.94
N ASN A 19 23.24 -21.79 -13.20
CA ASN A 19 24.04 -21.13 -12.18
C ASN A 19 23.52 -19.72 -11.95
N ILE A 20 23.18 -19.43 -10.70
CA ILE A 20 22.84 -18.08 -10.27
C ILE A 20 24.14 -17.35 -9.95
N VAL A 21 24.63 -16.53 -10.88
CA VAL A 21 25.90 -15.79 -10.77
C VAL A 21 25.78 -14.60 -9.83
N GLU A 22 24.59 -14.02 -9.73
CA GLU A 22 24.34 -12.86 -8.88
C GLU A 22 22.99 -13.02 -8.19
N ARG A 23 23.02 -13.03 -6.86
CA ARG A 23 21.80 -12.97 -6.03
C ARG A 23 21.69 -11.56 -5.48
N PRO A 24 20.55 -10.86 -5.63
CA PRO A 24 20.34 -9.63 -4.89
C PRO A 24 20.60 -9.87 -3.41
N ASN A 25 21.36 -8.98 -2.75
CA ASN A 25 21.71 -9.10 -1.32
C ASN A 25 20.50 -9.31 -0.41
N ASP A 26 19.32 -8.91 -0.85
CA ASP A 26 18.07 -9.04 -0.10
C ASP A 26 17.29 -10.33 -0.36
N TRP A 27 17.68 -11.18 -1.32
CA TRP A 27 16.91 -12.37 -1.66
C TRP A 27 16.88 -13.40 -0.52
N SER A 28 18.00 -13.60 0.15
CA SER A 28 18.06 -14.48 1.33
C SER A 28 17.23 -13.97 2.52
N LYS A 29 17.14 -12.64 2.69
CA LYS A 29 16.26 -12.00 3.68
C LYS A 29 14.80 -12.11 3.29
N THR A 30 14.49 -11.95 2.01
CA THR A 30 13.13 -12.08 1.46
C THR A 30 12.62 -13.53 1.61
N MET A 31 13.44 -14.52 1.28
CA MET A 31 13.08 -15.94 1.45
C MET A 31 12.83 -16.29 2.92
N LYS A 32 13.71 -15.88 3.85
CA LYS A 32 13.51 -16.08 5.30
C LYS A 32 12.25 -15.37 5.82
N THR A 33 11.88 -14.23 5.22
CA THR A 33 10.65 -13.51 5.58
C THR A 33 9.41 -14.24 5.07
N ILE A 34 9.49 -14.92 3.91
CA ILE A 34 8.38 -15.65 3.30
C ILE A 34 8.11 -17.00 3.99
N GLU A 35 9.16 -17.68 4.46
CA GLU A 35 9.06 -19.01 5.09
C GLU A 35 8.20 -19.11 6.35
N GLY A 36 7.80 -17.98 6.93
CA GLY A 36 6.95 -17.93 8.14
C GLY A 36 5.61 -17.23 7.97
N LEU A 37 5.26 -16.81 6.74
CA LEU A 37 4.04 -16.04 6.49
C LEU A 37 2.82 -16.96 6.27
N SER A 38 1.66 -16.56 6.81
CA SER A 38 0.39 -17.18 6.48
C SER A 38 -0.04 -16.83 5.03
N ASP A 39 -0.96 -17.60 4.44
CA ASP A 39 -1.54 -17.30 3.12
C ASP A 39 -2.13 -15.89 3.05
N THR A 40 -2.71 -15.42 4.16
CA THR A 40 -3.25 -14.06 4.25
C THR A 40 -2.13 -13.01 4.24
N ASP A 41 -0.99 -13.28 4.85
CA ASP A 41 0.14 -12.35 4.86
C ASP A 41 0.85 -12.34 3.50
N LEU A 42 0.96 -13.48 2.85
CA LEU A 42 1.44 -13.58 1.47
C LEU A 42 0.56 -12.78 0.51
N LEU A 43 -0.77 -12.91 0.64
CA LEU A 43 -1.72 -12.13 -0.16
C LEU A 43 -1.53 -10.61 0.04
N LYS A 44 -1.36 -10.17 1.30
CA LYS A 44 -1.14 -8.74 1.58
C LYS A 44 0.19 -8.24 1.00
N LEU A 45 1.25 -9.04 1.14
CA LEU A 45 2.56 -8.71 0.57
C LEU A 45 2.48 -8.61 -0.95
N GLU A 46 1.82 -9.57 -1.60
CA GLU A 46 1.60 -9.56 -3.05
C GLU A 46 0.77 -8.36 -3.50
N PHE A 47 -0.29 -8.03 -2.75
CA PHE A 47 -1.14 -6.87 -3.04
C PHE A 47 -0.35 -5.55 -3.02
N TRP A 48 0.46 -5.31 -1.97
CA TRP A 48 1.25 -4.08 -1.88
C TRP A 48 2.45 -4.06 -2.83
N THR A 49 3.00 -5.22 -3.18
CA THR A 49 4.02 -5.32 -4.24
C THR A 49 3.43 -4.92 -5.59
N GLY A 50 2.27 -5.47 -5.95
CA GLY A 50 1.57 -5.10 -7.17
C GLY A 50 1.11 -3.63 -7.18
N PHE A 51 0.74 -3.06 -6.02
CA PHE A 51 0.48 -1.63 -5.89
C PHE A 51 1.72 -0.80 -6.23
N ASN A 52 2.89 -1.14 -5.68
CA ASN A 52 4.15 -0.45 -5.97
C ASN A 52 4.52 -0.55 -7.46
N GLU A 53 4.38 -1.73 -8.07
CA GLU A 53 4.62 -1.95 -9.50
C GLU A 53 3.69 -1.10 -10.36
N ALA A 54 2.40 -1.08 -10.05
CA ALA A 54 1.40 -0.29 -10.78
C ALA A 54 1.62 1.23 -10.63
N MET A 55 2.21 1.67 -9.51
CA MET A 55 2.40 3.08 -9.20
C MET A 55 3.81 3.59 -9.58
N SER A 56 4.78 2.72 -9.86
CA SER A 56 6.16 3.11 -10.17
C SER A 56 6.26 4.07 -11.36
N ASP A 57 5.48 3.84 -12.40
CA ASP A 57 5.48 4.62 -13.63
C ASP A 57 4.28 5.59 -13.71
N ASN A 58 3.48 5.68 -12.64
CA ASN A 58 2.34 6.58 -12.60
C ASN A 58 2.78 7.98 -12.22
N ASN A 59 2.66 8.93 -13.15
CA ASN A 59 3.11 10.32 -12.97
C ASN A 59 2.39 11.04 -11.82
N ASP A 60 1.10 10.76 -11.60
CA ASP A 60 0.34 11.40 -10.52
C ASP A 60 0.76 10.86 -9.17
N PHE A 61 1.09 9.56 -9.08
CA PHE A 61 1.64 8.99 -7.86
C PHE A 61 3.05 9.55 -7.57
N THR A 62 3.97 9.45 -8.53
CA THR A 62 5.39 9.82 -8.34
C THR A 62 5.62 11.30 -8.07
N ARG A 63 4.73 12.17 -8.55
CA ARG A 63 4.73 13.61 -8.22
C ARG A 63 4.25 13.92 -6.81
N ASN A 64 3.38 13.10 -6.26
CA ASN A 64 2.70 13.36 -5.00
C ASN A 64 3.24 12.54 -3.84
N PHE A 65 3.76 11.33 -4.10
CA PHE A 65 4.10 10.35 -3.10
C PHE A 65 5.41 9.63 -3.43
N HIS A 66 5.96 8.97 -2.42
CA HIS A 66 7.08 8.04 -2.55
C HIS A 66 6.62 6.64 -2.16
N ALA A 67 6.90 5.66 -3.02
CA ALA A 67 6.62 4.27 -2.71
C ALA A 67 7.42 3.82 -1.48
N ARG A 68 6.79 3.01 -0.64
CA ARG A 68 7.43 2.37 0.51
C ARG A 68 7.64 0.89 0.20
N LYS A 69 8.53 0.24 0.94
CA LYS A 69 8.70 -1.21 0.87
C LYS A 69 7.36 -1.88 1.17
N ALA A 70 6.92 -2.79 0.28
CA ALA A 70 5.77 -3.64 0.53
C ALA A 70 6.04 -4.57 1.72
N MET A 71 5.07 -4.67 2.62
CA MET A 71 5.13 -5.49 3.83
C MET A 71 3.83 -6.31 3.96
N PRO A 72 3.83 -7.46 4.66
CA PRO A 72 2.67 -8.34 4.81
C PRO A 72 1.65 -7.82 5.84
N GLN A 73 1.39 -6.52 5.83
CA GLN A 73 0.48 -5.85 6.75
C GLN A 73 -0.78 -5.37 6.05
N HIS A 74 -1.82 -5.03 6.80
CA HIS A 74 -3.10 -4.60 6.24
C HIS A 74 -3.16 -3.11 5.93
N TRP A 75 -2.08 -2.36 6.11
CA TRP A 75 -1.98 -0.93 5.84
C TRP A 75 -0.74 -0.58 5.02
N TYR A 76 -0.79 0.57 4.36
CA TYR A 76 0.30 1.15 3.60
C TYR A 76 0.24 2.67 3.77
N ASP A 77 1.27 3.24 4.39
CA ASP A 77 1.30 4.66 4.74
C ASP A 77 1.98 5.48 3.65
N LEU A 78 1.38 6.63 3.32
CA LEU A 78 1.93 7.63 2.42
C LEU A 78 2.23 8.91 3.21
N SER A 79 3.49 9.32 3.22
CA SER A 79 3.91 10.59 3.82
C SER A 79 3.48 11.76 2.94
N ILE A 80 2.96 12.81 3.57
CA ILE A 80 2.53 14.05 2.91
C ILE A 80 3.17 15.30 3.52
N GLY A 81 4.37 15.14 4.09
CA GLY A 81 5.18 16.26 4.59
C GLY A 81 4.86 16.70 6.01
N SER A 82 4.00 15.99 6.74
CA SER A 82 3.69 16.26 8.14
C SER A 82 4.20 15.13 9.04
N SER A 83 4.58 15.45 10.28
CA SER A 83 4.84 14.47 11.33
C SER A 83 3.60 14.20 12.19
N ALA A 84 2.61 15.09 12.17
CA ALA A 84 1.38 14.98 12.95
C ALA A 84 0.39 13.98 12.33
N TYR A 85 0.44 13.81 11.01
CA TYR A 85 -0.48 12.92 10.28
C TYR A 85 0.14 12.38 8.99
N HIS A 86 -0.45 11.32 8.47
CA HIS A 86 -0.14 10.70 7.18
C HIS A 86 -1.41 10.13 6.55
N ILE A 87 -1.35 9.76 5.28
CA ILE A 87 -2.40 9.01 4.63
C ILE A 87 -2.14 7.53 4.85
N ALA A 88 -3.13 6.79 5.36
CA ALA A 88 -3.08 5.34 5.47
C ALA A 88 -4.05 4.70 4.48
N LEU A 89 -3.52 3.84 3.62
CA LEU A 89 -4.30 2.97 2.75
C LEU A 89 -4.48 1.62 3.45
N THR A 90 -5.67 1.04 3.42
CA THR A 90 -5.93 -0.19 4.17
C THR A 90 -6.67 -1.22 3.34
N ILE A 91 -6.34 -2.51 3.57
CA ILE A 91 -7.07 -3.65 3.02
C ILE A 91 -7.68 -4.47 4.15
N ASN A 92 -8.92 -4.88 3.99
CA ASN A 92 -9.60 -5.77 4.94
C ASN A 92 -10.05 -7.05 4.23
N THR A 93 -9.31 -8.12 4.47
CA THR A 93 -9.58 -9.43 3.85
C THR A 93 -10.81 -10.13 4.45
N GLN A 94 -11.21 -9.78 5.67
CA GLN A 94 -12.40 -10.34 6.33
C GLN A 94 -13.65 -9.65 5.82
N LYS A 95 -13.69 -8.31 5.84
CA LYS A 95 -14.81 -7.51 5.34
C LYS A 95 -14.83 -7.36 3.82
N GLN A 96 -13.81 -7.89 3.13
CA GLN A 96 -13.66 -7.80 1.66
C GLN A 96 -13.77 -6.36 1.14
N SER A 97 -13.14 -5.43 1.83
CA SER A 97 -13.17 -4.01 1.54
C SER A 97 -11.77 -3.40 1.58
N ILE A 98 -11.64 -2.23 0.99
CA ILE A 98 -10.45 -1.38 1.11
C ILE A 98 -10.85 -0.05 1.73
N GLY A 99 -9.90 0.67 2.29
CA GLY A 99 -10.14 1.97 2.91
C GLY A 99 -8.95 2.91 2.79
N ALA A 100 -9.22 4.19 2.93
CA ALA A 100 -8.20 5.23 3.01
C ALA A 100 -8.56 6.24 4.10
N ASP A 101 -7.57 6.83 4.72
CA ASP A 101 -7.79 7.85 5.74
C ASP A 101 -6.62 8.81 5.89
N ILE A 102 -6.90 9.96 6.54
CA ILE A 102 -5.89 10.73 7.24
C ILE A 102 -5.79 10.14 8.64
N TYR A 103 -4.63 9.57 8.96
CA TYR A 103 -4.31 9.08 10.29
C TYR A 103 -3.56 10.18 11.06
N ILE A 104 -4.16 10.67 12.14
CA ILE A 104 -3.66 11.77 12.96
C ILE A 104 -3.11 11.20 14.26
N ASN A 105 -1.81 11.45 14.52
CA ASN A 105 -1.12 10.96 15.72
C ASN A 105 -1.37 11.91 16.90
N ASP A 106 -2.12 11.47 17.90
CA ASP A 106 -2.29 12.11 19.22
C ASP A 106 -2.49 13.64 19.19
N ASP A 107 -3.12 14.15 18.13
CA ASP A 107 -3.42 15.57 17.93
C ASP A 107 -4.93 15.76 17.74
N LYS A 108 -5.64 15.94 18.84
CA LYS A 108 -7.09 16.15 18.84
C LYS A 108 -7.48 17.54 18.34
N GLU A 109 -6.62 18.53 18.55
CA GLU A 109 -6.91 19.89 18.07
C GLU A 109 -6.89 19.92 16.55
N LEU A 110 -5.92 19.26 15.93
CA LEU A 110 -5.86 19.08 14.49
C LEU A 110 -7.10 18.33 13.98
N PHE A 111 -7.51 17.25 14.67
CA PHE A 111 -8.69 16.50 14.28
C PHE A 111 -9.97 17.35 14.32
N GLU A 112 -10.15 18.16 15.36
CA GLU A 112 -11.32 19.06 15.47
C GLU A 112 -11.26 20.18 14.41
N ARG A 113 -10.08 20.67 14.02
CA ARG A 113 -9.95 21.61 12.88
C ARG A 113 -10.47 20.99 11.57
N PHE A 114 -10.07 19.76 11.26
CA PHE A 114 -10.62 19.05 10.09
C PHE A 114 -12.13 18.86 10.20
N LYS A 115 -12.61 18.53 11.39
CA LYS A 115 -14.02 18.23 11.64
C LYS A 115 -14.93 19.46 11.48
N MET A 116 -14.41 20.67 11.69
CA MET A 116 -15.14 21.91 11.35
C MET A 116 -15.49 22.01 9.86
N HIS A 117 -14.77 21.32 8.99
CA HIS A 117 -14.95 21.29 7.53
C HIS A 117 -15.55 19.97 7.01
N LYS A 118 -16.25 19.21 7.88
CA LYS A 118 -16.71 17.84 7.58
C LYS A 118 -17.56 17.73 6.30
N ASP A 119 -18.44 18.68 6.05
CA ASP A 119 -19.33 18.64 4.90
C ASP A 119 -18.57 18.89 3.59
N GLU A 120 -17.61 19.79 3.61
CA GLU A 120 -16.75 20.06 2.47
C GLU A 120 -15.81 18.87 2.20
N ILE A 121 -15.22 18.27 3.23
CA ILE A 121 -14.38 17.07 3.14
C ILE A 121 -15.16 15.90 2.56
N SER A 122 -16.39 15.67 3.03
CA SER A 122 -17.27 14.62 2.48
C SER A 122 -17.58 14.86 1.01
N THR A 123 -17.81 16.11 0.61
CA THR A 123 -18.05 16.49 -0.77
C THR A 123 -16.80 16.25 -1.64
N MET A 124 -15.62 16.66 -1.18
CA MET A 124 -14.35 16.42 -1.90
C MET A 124 -14.07 14.93 -2.09
N LEU A 125 -14.29 14.11 -1.05
CA LEU A 125 -14.09 12.67 -1.09
C LEU A 125 -15.16 11.93 -1.89
N ASN A 126 -16.31 12.56 -2.13
CA ASN A 126 -17.50 11.95 -2.73
C ASN A 126 -17.83 10.59 -2.09
N SER A 127 -17.82 10.57 -0.76
CA SER A 127 -17.97 9.36 0.05
C SER A 127 -18.52 9.71 1.43
N GLU A 128 -19.19 8.75 2.05
CA GLU A 128 -19.52 8.85 3.47
C GLU A 128 -18.24 8.73 4.30
N VAL A 129 -17.97 9.77 5.10
CA VAL A 129 -16.76 9.87 5.92
C VAL A 129 -17.05 9.44 7.35
N GLU A 130 -16.30 8.46 7.82
CA GLU A 130 -16.32 8.04 9.21
C GLU A 130 -15.25 8.80 10.01
N TRP A 131 -15.70 9.57 10.99
CA TRP A 131 -14.86 10.32 11.92
C TRP A 131 -14.58 9.49 13.15
N ARG A 132 -13.40 8.92 13.27
CA ARG A 132 -12.99 8.05 14.37
C ARG A 132 -12.08 8.79 15.31
N GLU A 133 -12.53 8.98 16.55
CA GLU A 133 -11.72 9.53 17.62
C GLU A 133 -11.35 8.40 18.59
N ALA A 134 -10.06 8.21 18.83
CA ALA A 134 -9.55 7.28 19.82
C ALA A 134 -8.55 7.99 20.75
N LYS A 135 -8.13 7.30 21.81
CA LYS A 135 -7.29 7.89 22.87
C LYS A 135 -5.95 8.41 22.34
N LYS A 136 -5.34 7.71 21.38
CA LYS A 136 -3.98 8.00 20.86
C LYS A 136 -3.93 8.33 19.38
N ALA A 137 -5.05 8.23 18.68
CA ALA A 137 -5.09 8.51 17.25
C ALA A 137 -6.50 8.85 16.81
N CYS A 138 -6.63 9.75 15.84
CA CYS A 138 -7.88 10.06 15.19
C CYS A 138 -7.78 9.73 13.70
N ARG A 139 -8.91 9.41 13.06
CA ARG A 139 -8.93 9.03 11.65
C ARG A 139 -10.12 9.66 10.94
N ILE A 140 -9.85 10.19 9.76
CA ILE A 140 -10.86 10.67 8.81
C ILE A 140 -10.93 9.62 7.71
N PHE A 141 -11.84 8.66 7.84
CA PHE A 141 -11.79 7.37 7.19
C PHE A 141 -12.93 7.16 6.19
N ILE A 142 -12.61 6.61 5.03
CA ILE A 142 -13.58 6.15 4.04
C ILE A 142 -13.29 4.70 3.65
N THR A 143 -14.33 3.99 3.21
CA THR A 143 -14.21 2.61 2.69
C THR A 143 -14.96 2.43 1.39
N THR A 144 -14.57 1.39 0.66
CA THR A 144 -15.32 0.89 -0.50
C THR A 144 -15.27 -0.63 -0.59
N ASN A 145 -16.32 -1.23 -1.17
CA ASN A 145 -16.47 -2.67 -1.30
C ASN A 145 -15.67 -3.20 -2.51
N ILE A 146 -14.35 -3.16 -2.42
CA ILE A 146 -13.44 -3.82 -3.37
C ILE A 146 -12.75 -4.94 -2.61
N ASN A 147 -12.95 -6.18 -3.06
CA ASN A 147 -12.42 -7.36 -2.38
C ASN A 147 -10.92 -7.55 -2.67
N PRO A 148 -10.02 -7.36 -1.70
CA PRO A 148 -8.57 -7.53 -1.90
C PRO A 148 -8.14 -8.98 -2.13
N LYS A 149 -9.01 -9.97 -1.87
CA LYS A 149 -8.74 -11.38 -2.16
C LYS A 149 -8.89 -11.71 -3.66
N LYS A 150 -9.60 -10.88 -4.43
CA LYS A 150 -9.82 -11.05 -5.85
C LYS A 150 -8.78 -10.24 -6.63
N ARG A 151 -7.80 -10.93 -7.23
CA ARG A 151 -6.72 -10.27 -8.00
C ARG A 151 -7.23 -9.43 -9.16
N ASP A 152 -8.31 -9.86 -9.81
CA ASP A 152 -8.97 -9.09 -10.89
C ASP A 152 -9.48 -7.72 -10.44
N CYS A 153 -9.69 -7.53 -9.12
CA CYS A 153 -10.12 -6.26 -8.55
C CYS A 153 -8.94 -5.31 -8.20
N TRP A 154 -7.70 -5.78 -8.23
CA TRP A 154 -6.53 -5.01 -7.80
C TRP A 154 -6.28 -3.74 -8.62
N PRO A 155 -6.36 -3.74 -9.97
CA PRO A 155 -6.21 -2.51 -10.73
C PRO A 155 -7.22 -1.44 -10.33
N LYS A 156 -8.47 -1.84 -10.07
CA LYS A 156 -9.52 -0.94 -9.57
C LYS A 156 -9.21 -0.41 -8.17
N ALA A 157 -8.68 -1.28 -7.29
CA ALA A 157 -8.27 -0.89 -5.94
C ALA A 157 -7.13 0.13 -5.96
N TYR A 158 -6.12 -0.08 -6.81
CA TYR A 158 -4.95 0.80 -6.93
C TYR A 158 -5.33 2.18 -7.45
N ASN A 159 -6.18 2.24 -8.47
CA ASN A 159 -6.69 3.51 -8.99
C ASN A 159 -7.52 4.26 -7.95
N TRP A 160 -8.36 3.56 -7.19
CA TRP A 160 -9.13 4.15 -6.11
C TRP A 160 -8.23 4.69 -5.00
N PHE A 161 -7.18 3.96 -4.62
CA PHE A 161 -6.20 4.42 -3.63
C PHE A 161 -5.49 5.69 -4.09
N LEU A 162 -5.03 5.73 -5.33
CA LEU A 162 -4.37 6.90 -5.89
C LEU A 162 -5.29 8.11 -5.88
N GLU A 163 -6.52 7.97 -6.40
CA GLU A 163 -7.52 9.03 -6.42
C GLU A 163 -7.77 9.59 -5.00
N LYS A 164 -8.05 8.71 -4.04
CA LYS A 164 -8.37 9.14 -2.68
C LYS A 164 -7.15 9.70 -1.94
N ALA A 165 -5.95 9.16 -2.19
CA ALA A 165 -4.72 9.71 -1.61
C ALA A 165 -4.45 11.14 -2.09
N ILE A 166 -4.64 11.43 -3.37
CA ILE A 166 -4.49 12.78 -3.93
C ILE A 166 -5.49 13.74 -3.26
N ILE A 167 -6.77 13.36 -3.18
CA ILE A 167 -7.80 14.16 -2.54
C ILE A 167 -7.48 14.40 -1.06
N TYR A 168 -7.04 13.38 -0.32
CA TYR A 168 -6.63 13.54 1.08
C TYR A 168 -5.43 14.49 1.24
N LYS A 169 -4.48 14.46 0.31
CA LYS A 169 -3.35 15.41 0.31
C LYS A 169 -3.84 16.85 0.09
N GLU A 170 -4.81 17.04 -0.81
CA GLU A 170 -5.44 18.35 -1.02
C GLU A 170 -6.21 18.83 0.21
N ILE A 171 -6.99 17.95 0.85
CA ILE A 171 -7.71 18.21 2.10
C ILE A 171 -6.71 18.66 3.18
N ALA A 172 -5.64 17.89 3.38
CA ALA A 172 -4.61 18.23 4.35
C ALA A 172 -3.99 19.60 4.08
N SER A 173 -3.60 19.87 2.84
CA SER A 173 -3.02 21.16 2.45
C SER A 173 -3.98 22.35 2.65
N LYS A 174 -5.29 22.12 2.51
CA LYS A 174 -6.32 23.15 2.60
C LYS A 174 -6.70 23.49 4.04
N PHE A 175 -6.81 22.50 4.90
CA PHE A 175 -7.41 22.61 6.22
C PHE A 175 -6.44 22.45 7.41
N ASP A 176 -5.17 22.15 7.16
CA ASP A 176 -4.10 22.14 8.18
C ASP A 176 -3.41 23.53 8.23
N LYS A 177 -4.19 24.59 8.45
CA LYS A 177 -3.64 25.97 8.58
C LYS A 177 -4.09 26.58 9.89
#